data_570631724f3a2fd3c62767df257b0b70
#
_entry.id   570631724f3a2fd3c62767df257b0b70
#
_cell.length_a   1.000
_cell.length_b   1.000
_cell.length_c   1.000
_cell.angle_alpha   90.00
_cell.angle_beta   90.00
_cell.angle_gamma   90.00
#
_symmetry.space_group_name_H-M   'P 1'
#
loop_
_entity.id
_entity.type
_entity.pdbx_description
1 polymer ?
#
loop_
_entity_poly.entity_id
_entity_poly.type
_entity_poly.pdbx_seq_one_letter_code
_entity_poly.pdbx_strand_id
1 'polypeptide(L)'
;MATETKIGGMMERLKDIPGLGRFYRPGIEEKHLVDYDTENIKLTTALHYKIKEDLTAIYAVNFGSGTTVYQGDNRYSLKDILFLQNRVELQKKDKWFWRAYSTHEDAGNSYDAYFTALRMQDSVVSNQSYNLYYTGLWNIFNKPKVRAMPGAPANSLPMSQYQSIMDSLIASNPDFFNQLHEDNRSNVSIATASDALGAVTIEELESFANQLIPGTSEFNSLKNHITSTLFTEGGSRFYDKSALYHTQGERTFTYDNGAVFRIGGNFRLYTPKSAGTIFSDTAGTVITNREAGLYGGWEQSFIDERLKLSATGRVDKNQNFRALVSPAVSSVYKATEKSNPFRLSFSKCPF
;
A
#
# COMPACT_ATOMS: atom_id res chain seq x y z
N MET A 1 -20.23 5.81 38.29
CA MET A 1 -21.72 5.78 38.13
C MET A 1 -22.19 5.97 36.68
N ALA A 2 -21.69 6.92 35.87
CA ALA A 2 -22.17 7.12 34.49
C ALA A 2 -21.80 6.01 33.50
N THR A 3 -20.77 5.24 33.76
CA THR A 3 -20.28 4.14 32.87
C THR A 3 -21.07 2.85 33.07
N GLU A 4 -21.45 2.55 34.32
CA GLU A 4 -22.24 1.36 34.64
C GLU A 4 -23.69 1.46 34.15
N THR A 5 -24.29 2.66 34.17
CA THR A 5 -25.65 2.89 33.69
C THR A 5 -25.77 2.74 32.17
N LYS A 6 -24.71 3.09 31.40
CA LYS A 6 -24.68 2.87 29.94
C LYS A 6 -24.52 1.40 29.56
N ILE A 7 -23.72 0.63 30.32
CA ILE A 7 -23.51 -0.80 30.09
C ILE A 7 -24.80 -1.59 30.44
N GLY A 8 -25.48 -1.25 31.53
CA GLY A 8 -26.75 -1.86 31.91
C GLY A 8 -27.85 -1.68 30.85
N GLY A 9 -28.02 -0.47 30.34
CA GLY A 9 -29.03 -0.19 29.29
C GLY A 9 -28.72 -0.84 27.94
N MET A 10 -27.47 -1.10 27.63
CA MET A 10 -27.07 -1.82 26.42
C MET A 10 -27.27 -3.35 26.57
N MET A 11 -27.03 -3.90 27.75
CA MET A 11 -27.31 -5.32 28.05
C MET A 11 -28.79 -5.64 28.09
N GLU A 12 -29.64 -4.75 28.61
CA GLU A 12 -31.11 -4.99 28.61
C GLU A 12 -31.70 -5.07 27.20
N ARG A 13 -31.13 -4.34 26.23
CA ARG A 13 -31.51 -4.43 24.81
C ARG A 13 -31.28 -5.81 24.18
N LEU A 14 -30.38 -6.64 24.72
CA LEU A 14 -30.19 -8.02 24.24
C LEU A 14 -31.40 -8.91 24.47
N LYS A 15 -32.22 -8.61 25.48
CA LYS A 15 -33.50 -9.31 25.69
C LYS A 15 -34.55 -8.97 24.62
N ASP A 16 -34.41 -7.83 23.97
CA ASP A 16 -35.30 -7.40 22.89
C ASP A 16 -35.01 -8.11 21.57
N ILE A 17 -33.79 -8.62 21.40
CA ILE A 17 -33.31 -9.31 20.20
C ILE A 17 -32.75 -10.70 20.55
N PRO A 18 -33.58 -11.60 21.14
CA PRO A 18 -33.11 -12.89 21.60
C PRO A 18 -32.50 -13.73 20.48
N GLY A 19 -31.39 -14.39 20.76
CA GLY A 19 -30.71 -15.28 19.81
C GLY A 19 -29.95 -14.62 18.67
N LEU A 20 -29.98 -13.29 18.55
CA LEU A 20 -29.25 -12.58 17.48
C LEU A 20 -27.72 -12.81 17.59
N GLY A 21 -27.17 -12.82 18.82
CA GLY A 21 -25.73 -13.02 19.03
C GLY A 21 -24.86 -12.00 18.28
N ARG A 22 -23.68 -12.47 17.86
CA ARG A 22 -22.79 -11.70 16.98
C ARG A 22 -23.12 -12.04 15.54
N PHE A 23 -23.38 -11.03 14.75
CA PHE A 23 -23.55 -11.19 13.31
C PHE A 23 -22.59 -10.31 12.55
N TYR A 24 -22.36 -10.64 11.31
CA TYR A 24 -21.48 -9.93 10.40
C TYR A 24 -22.11 -9.85 9.01
N ARG A 25 -21.76 -8.82 8.29
CA ARG A 25 -22.08 -8.71 6.87
C ARG A 25 -21.06 -9.57 6.10
N PRO A 26 -21.51 -10.46 5.22
CA PRO A 26 -20.61 -11.24 4.37
C PRO A 26 -19.71 -10.32 3.53
N GLY A 27 -18.42 -10.64 3.46
CA GLY A 27 -17.47 -9.96 2.58
C GLY A 27 -17.52 -10.50 1.15
N ILE A 28 -16.73 -9.88 0.29
CA ILE A 28 -16.48 -10.37 -1.09
C ILE A 28 -15.12 -11.08 -1.08
N GLU A 29 -15.07 -12.31 -1.59
CA GLU A 29 -13.82 -13.05 -1.68
C GLU A 29 -12.84 -12.38 -2.66
N GLU A 30 -11.57 -12.31 -2.28
CA GLU A 30 -10.51 -11.64 -3.05
C GLU A 30 -10.43 -12.11 -4.50
N LYS A 31 -10.63 -13.41 -4.76
CA LYS A 31 -10.59 -13.99 -6.11
C LYS A 31 -11.57 -13.37 -7.11
N HIS A 32 -12.62 -12.68 -6.61
CA HIS A 32 -13.58 -11.96 -7.44
C HIS A 32 -13.25 -10.48 -7.62
N LEU A 33 -12.30 -9.98 -6.82
CA LEU A 33 -11.91 -8.56 -6.80
C LEU A 33 -10.62 -8.32 -7.57
N VAL A 34 -9.69 -9.27 -7.58
CA VAL A 34 -8.38 -9.14 -8.23
C VAL A 34 -8.22 -10.13 -9.37
N ASP A 35 -7.43 -9.75 -10.35
CA ASP A 35 -6.95 -10.61 -11.41
C ASP A 35 -5.55 -11.12 -11.00
N TYR A 36 -5.41 -12.44 -10.90
CA TYR A 36 -4.14 -13.07 -10.53
C TYR A 36 -3.23 -13.36 -11.74
N ASP A 37 -3.72 -13.10 -12.96
CA ASP A 37 -2.86 -13.20 -14.14
C ASP A 37 -1.80 -12.11 -14.07
N THR A 38 -0.54 -12.53 -13.98
CA THR A 38 0.60 -11.65 -13.86
C THR A 38 1.36 -11.55 -15.16
N GLU A 39 1.64 -10.34 -15.58
CA GLU A 39 2.48 -10.05 -16.74
C GLU A 39 3.62 -9.11 -16.32
N ASN A 40 4.81 -9.34 -16.87
CA ASN A 40 5.95 -8.48 -16.62
C ASN A 40 6.83 -8.37 -17.86
N ILE A 41 6.92 -7.16 -18.40
CA ILE A 41 7.79 -6.85 -19.54
C ILE A 41 8.90 -5.94 -19.05
N LYS A 42 10.16 -6.34 -19.30
CA LYS A 42 11.35 -5.54 -18.98
C LYS A 42 12.23 -5.42 -20.20
N LEU A 43 12.60 -4.19 -20.52
CA LEU A 43 13.53 -3.88 -21.60
C LEU A 43 14.65 -3.00 -21.06
N THR A 44 15.89 -3.41 -21.29
CA THR A 44 17.06 -2.59 -21.00
C THR A 44 17.89 -2.47 -22.27
N THR A 45 18.21 -1.25 -22.64
CA THR A 45 19.12 -0.98 -23.78
C THR A 45 20.11 0.10 -23.43
N ALA A 46 21.30 0.02 -23.98
CA ALA A 46 22.34 1.03 -23.80
C ALA A 46 23.16 1.19 -25.09
N LEU A 47 23.37 2.44 -25.47
CA LEU A 47 24.26 2.85 -26.55
C LEU A 47 25.52 3.43 -25.94
N HIS A 48 26.68 2.85 -26.25
CA HIS A 48 27.98 3.37 -25.87
C HIS A 48 28.67 3.94 -27.09
N TYR A 49 28.98 5.23 -27.04
CA TYR A 49 29.67 5.93 -28.12
C TYR A 49 31.01 6.45 -27.64
N LYS A 50 32.12 5.96 -28.25
CA LYS A 50 33.47 6.46 -28.00
C LYS A 50 33.68 7.75 -28.76
N ILE A 51 33.68 8.88 -28.04
CA ILE A 51 33.98 10.20 -28.59
C ILE A 51 35.49 10.33 -28.89
N LYS A 52 36.30 9.76 -27.96
CA LYS A 52 37.78 9.61 -28.05
C LYS A 52 38.15 8.31 -27.36
N GLU A 53 39.44 7.91 -27.44
CA GLU A 53 39.90 6.68 -26.80
C GLU A 53 39.63 6.62 -25.29
N ASP A 54 39.71 7.77 -24.61
CA ASP A 54 39.53 7.92 -23.18
C ASP A 54 38.18 8.57 -22.77
N LEU A 55 37.30 8.93 -23.75
CA LEU A 55 36.05 9.63 -23.52
C LEU A 55 34.90 8.87 -24.15
N THR A 56 33.98 8.40 -23.32
CA THR A 56 32.79 7.67 -23.74
C THR A 56 31.52 8.41 -23.32
N ALA A 57 30.55 8.50 -24.23
CA ALA A 57 29.16 8.86 -23.94
C ALA A 57 28.29 7.59 -23.88
N ILE A 58 27.39 7.53 -22.93
CA ILE A 58 26.45 6.42 -22.76
C ILE A 58 25.06 6.99 -22.70
N TYR A 59 24.14 6.42 -23.48
CA TYR A 59 22.69 6.61 -23.31
C TYR A 59 22.05 5.28 -23.02
N ALA A 60 21.32 5.19 -21.92
CA ALA A 60 20.63 3.97 -21.52
C ALA A 60 19.16 4.24 -21.20
N VAL A 61 18.32 3.28 -21.58
CA VAL A 61 16.90 3.27 -21.28
C VAL A 61 16.56 1.96 -20.59
N ASN A 62 15.86 2.06 -19.46
CA ASN A 62 15.24 0.94 -18.79
C ASN A 62 13.72 1.17 -18.79
N PHE A 63 13.00 0.20 -19.30
CA PHE A 63 11.56 0.16 -19.34
C PHE A 63 11.06 -1.06 -18.58
N GLY A 64 10.03 -0.88 -17.77
CA GLY A 64 9.33 -1.96 -17.10
C GLY A 64 7.84 -1.70 -17.11
N SER A 65 7.06 -2.71 -17.45
CA SER A 65 5.60 -2.68 -17.33
C SER A 65 5.12 -4.01 -16.78
N GLY A 66 4.02 -3.99 -16.04
CA GLY A 66 3.49 -5.25 -15.52
C GLY A 66 2.21 -5.12 -14.72
N THR A 67 1.63 -6.28 -14.48
CA THR A 67 0.45 -6.49 -13.64
C THR A 67 0.80 -7.53 -12.57
N THR A 68 0.44 -7.26 -11.32
CA THR A 68 0.66 -8.18 -10.20
C THR A 68 -0.26 -7.86 -9.04
N VAL A 69 -0.38 -8.82 -8.11
CA VAL A 69 -1.07 -8.59 -6.84
C VAL A 69 -0.04 -8.42 -5.74
N TYR A 70 -0.14 -7.35 -4.98
CA TYR A 70 0.81 -6.99 -3.94
C TYR A 70 0.15 -6.90 -2.57
N GLN A 71 0.83 -7.39 -1.54
CA GLN A 71 0.43 -7.26 -0.15
C GLN A 71 1.29 -6.20 0.52
N GLY A 72 0.67 -5.07 0.84
CA GLY A 72 1.22 -4.00 1.67
C GLY A 72 0.41 -3.88 2.95
N ASP A 73 0.00 -2.65 3.28
CA ASP A 73 -0.94 -2.37 4.37
C ASP A 73 -2.29 -3.04 4.10
N ASN A 74 -2.72 -2.97 2.83
CA ASN A 74 -3.87 -3.64 2.26
C ASN A 74 -3.45 -4.60 1.15
N ARG A 75 -4.43 -5.10 0.41
CA ARG A 75 -4.26 -5.93 -0.77
C ARG A 75 -4.47 -5.09 -2.02
N TYR A 76 -3.43 -4.95 -2.83
CA TYR A 76 -3.41 -4.10 -4.02
C TYR A 76 -3.39 -4.93 -5.30
N SER A 77 -4.23 -4.60 -6.25
CA SER A 77 -4.10 -5.04 -7.64
C SER A 77 -3.31 -3.96 -8.39
N LEU A 78 -2.02 -4.23 -8.61
CA LEU A 78 -1.16 -3.38 -9.42
C LEU A 78 -1.39 -3.77 -10.88
N LYS A 79 -1.98 -2.87 -11.68
CA LYS A 79 -2.39 -3.17 -13.05
C LYS A 79 -1.84 -2.15 -14.02
N ASP A 80 -1.18 -2.66 -15.06
CA ASP A 80 -0.60 -1.85 -16.12
C ASP A 80 0.39 -0.79 -15.59
N ILE A 81 1.11 -1.14 -14.51
CA ILE A 81 2.13 -0.24 -13.96
C ILE A 81 3.26 -0.04 -14.97
N LEU A 82 3.84 1.15 -14.98
CA LEU A 82 4.92 1.50 -15.90
C LEU A 82 6.04 2.22 -15.17
N PHE A 83 7.27 1.78 -15.45
CA PHE A 83 8.50 2.46 -15.05
C PHE A 83 9.35 2.76 -16.28
N LEU A 84 9.76 4.00 -16.43
CA LEU A 84 10.67 4.43 -17.48
C LEU A 84 11.84 5.19 -16.89
N GLN A 85 13.05 4.71 -17.12
CA GLN A 85 14.27 5.41 -16.73
C GLN A 85 15.10 5.72 -17.97
N ASN A 86 15.48 6.98 -18.10
CA ASN A 86 16.44 7.46 -19.11
C ASN A 86 17.72 7.90 -18.40
N ARG A 87 18.87 7.49 -18.89
CA ARG A 87 20.17 7.86 -18.34
C ARG A 87 21.13 8.31 -19.43
N VAL A 88 21.75 9.46 -19.20
CA VAL A 88 22.88 9.97 -19.98
C VAL A 88 24.12 9.97 -19.09
N GLU A 89 25.23 9.54 -19.62
CA GLU A 89 26.50 9.53 -18.90
C GLU A 89 27.63 9.93 -19.85
N LEU A 90 28.56 10.77 -19.37
CA LEU A 90 29.81 11.08 -19.97
C LEU A 90 30.90 10.66 -19.00
N GLN A 91 31.84 9.83 -19.46
CA GLN A 91 32.96 9.41 -18.63
C GLN A 91 34.26 9.52 -19.36
N LYS A 92 35.24 10.13 -18.70
CA LYS A 92 36.63 10.13 -19.11
C LYS A 92 37.41 9.17 -18.21
N LYS A 93 37.94 8.11 -18.82
CA LYS A 93 38.64 7.03 -18.10
C LYS A 93 39.61 7.59 -17.07
N ASP A 94 39.51 7.09 -15.84
CA ASP A 94 40.37 7.40 -14.68
C ASP A 94 40.42 8.90 -14.28
N LYS A 95 39.57 9.76 -14.87
CA LYS A 95 39.62 11.22 -14.62
C LYS A 95 38.36 11.79 -14.09
N TRP A 96 37.20 11.56 -14.73
CA TRP A 96 35.93 12.08 -14.29
C TRP A 96 34.76 11.35 -14.95
N PHE A 97 33.61 11.41 -14.31
CA PHE A 97 32.33 11.12 -14.92
C PHE A 97 31.28 12.18 -14.57
N TRP A 98 30.33 12.32 -15.44
CA TRP A 98 29.06 13.00 -15.18
C TRP A 98 27.92 12.13 -15.66
N ARG A 99 26.87 12.01 -14.83
CA ARG A 99 25.71 11.20 -15.10
C ARG A 99 24.46 11.97 -14.74
N ALA A 100 23.43 11.90 -15.58
CA ALA A 100 22.09 12.36 -15.29
C ALA A 100 21.07 11.28 -15.66
N TYR A 101 20.06 11.12 -14.86
CA TYR A 101 18.94 10.25 -15.18
C TYR A 101 17.62 10.81 -14.68
N SER A 102 16.52 10.39 -15.36
CA SER A 102 15.15 10.56 -14.88
C SER A 102 14.49 9.21 -14.78
N THR A 103 13.72 9.01 -13.70
CA THR A 103 12.82 7.88 -13.55
C THR A 103 11.41 8.41 -13.47
N HIS A 104 10.52 7.86 -14.29
CA HIS A 104 9.09 8.15 -14.31
C HIS A 104 8.34 6.89 -13.97
N GLU A 105 7.33 7.02 -13.13
CA GLU A 105 6.43 5.93 -12.80
C GLU A 105 4.99 6.31 -13.15
N ASP A 106 4.18 5.31 -13.48
CA ASP A 106 2.74 5.42 -13.69
C ASP A 106 2.10 4.21 -13.00
N ALA A 107 1.18 4.47 -12.08
CA ALA A 107 0.44 3.42 -11.38
C ALA A 107 -0.60 2.73 -12.30
N GLY A 108 -0.80 3.21 -13.51
CA GLY A 108 -1.72 2.62 -14.48
C GLY A 108 -3.16 2.56 -13.97
N ASN A 109 -3.71 1.34 -13.99
CA ASN A 109 -5.06 1.04 -13.54
C ASN A 109 -5.08 0.35 -12.16
N SER A 110 -4.07 0.58 -11.35
CA SER A 110 -3.92 -0.03 -10.01
C SER A 110 -4.98 0.45 -9.02
N TYR A 111 -5.47 -0.46 -8.19
CA TYR A 111 -6.50 -0.18 -7.18
C TYR A 111 -6.30 -1.00 -5.90
N ASP A 112 -6.93 -0.55 -4.82
CA ASP A 112 -7.00 -1.24 -3.54
C ASP A 112 -8.19 -2.21 -3.52
N ALA A 113 -7.91 -3.51 -3.45
CA ALA A 113 -8.93 -4.55 -3.46
C ALA A 113 -9.78 -4.54 -2.18
N TYR A 114 -9.19 -4.20 -1.02
CA TYR A 114 -9.92 -4.11 0.23
C TYR A 114 -10.94 -2.95 0.19
N PHE A 115 -10.50 -1.77 -0.22
CA PHE A 115 -11.42 -0.64 -0.38
C PHE A 115 -12.41 -0.86 -1.52
N THR A 116 -12.07 -1.61 -2.57
CA THR A 116 -13.03 -2.00 -3.61
C THR A 116 -14.20 -2.75 -2.98
N ALA A 117 -13.94 -3.78 -2.17
CA ALA A 117 -14.99 -4.53 -1.49
C ALA A 117 -15.87 -3.64 -0.60
N LEU A 118 -15.25 -2.79 0.22
CA LEU A 118 -15.99 -1.88 1.10
C LEU A 118 -16.87 -0.90 0.32
N ARG A 119 -16.32 -0.28 -0.75
CA ARG A 119 -17.05 0.68 -1.59
C ARG A 119 -18.20 0.03 -2.34
N MET A 120 -18.00 -1.18 -2.87
CA MET A 120 -19.08 -1.95 -3.50
C MET A 120 -20.22 -2.21 -2.50
N GLN A 121 -19.88 -2.64 -1.28
CA GLN A 121 -20.90 -2.87 -0.25
C GLN A 121 -21.62 -1.59 0.14
N ASP A 122 -20.89 -0.49 0.35
CA ASP A 122 -21.48 0.79 0.77
C ASP A 122 -22.32 1.42 -0.35
N SER A 123 -22.01 1.17 -1.62
CA SER A 123 -22.80 1.64 -2.77
C SER A 123 -24.18 0.98 -2.82
N VAL A 124 -24.30 -0.26 -2.36
CA VAL A 124 -25.57 -0.99 -2.31
C VAL A 124 -26.33 -0.65 -1.03
N VAL A 125 -25.67 -0.75 0.12
CA VAL A 125 -26.24 -0.36 1.42
C VAL A 125 -25.11 -0.05 2.40
N SER A 126 -25.20 1.07 3.12
CA SER A 126 -24.19 1.41 4.11
C SER A 126 -24.13 0.38 5.24
N ASN A 127 -22.99 0.21 5.89
CA ASN A 127 -22.86 -0.70 7.04
C ASN A 127 -23.80 -0.30 8.20
N GLN A 128 -24.04 0.99 8.38
CA GLN A 128 -24.99 1.46 9.39
C GLN A 128 -26.44 1.05 9.06
N SER A 129 -26.86 1.26 7.83
CA SER A 129 -28.19 0.85 7.36
C SER A 129 -28.34 -0.67 7.40
N TYR A 130 -27.34 -1.42 6.96
CA TYR A 130 -27.35 -2.87 7.05
C TYR A 130 -27.57 -3.36 8.49
N ASN A 131 -26.88 -2.79 9.46
CA ASN A 131 -27.05 -3.14 10.87
C ASN A 131 -28.46 -2.82 11.40
N LEU A 132 -29.02 -1.67 11.00
CA LEU A 132 -30.37 -1.29 11.39
C LEU A 132 -31.42 -2.25 10.82
N TYR A 133 -31.35 -2.54 9.52
CA TYR A 133 -32.24 -3.52 8.90
C TYR A 133 -32.08 -4.90 9.51
N TYR A 134 -30.84 -5.36 9.69
CA TYR A 134 -30.57 -6.69 10.23
C TYR A 134 -31.19 -6.87 11.61
N THR A 135 -31.00 -5.90 12.50
CA THR A 135 -31.53 -5.92 13.86
C THR A 135 -33.05 -5.74 13.89
N GLY A 136 -33.57 -4.83 13.05
CA GLY A 136 -35.02 -4.58 12.96
C GLY A 136 -35.78 -5.80 12.43
N LEU A 137 -35.32 -6.39 11.34
CA LEU A 137 -35.96 -7.56 10.73
C LEU A 137 -35.81 -8.82 11.59
N TRP A 138 -34.68 -8.97 12.31
CA TRP A 138 -34.57 -10.00 13.34
C TRP A 138 -35.65 -9.89 14.40
N ASN A 139 -35.89 -8.68 14.87
CA ASN A 139 -36.91 -8.41 15.88
C ASN A 139 -38.32 -8.75 15.38
N ILE A 140 -38.60 -8.49 14.10
CA ILE A 140 -39.91 -8.76 13.49
C ILE A 140 -40.11 -10.26 13.22
N PHE A 141 -39.16 -10.89 12.53
CA PHE A 141 -39.36 -12.23 11.98
C PHE A 141 -38.78 -13.37 12.84
N ASN A 142 -37.67 -13.13 13.54
CA ASN A 142 -36.92 -14.20 14.21
C ASN A 142 -37.11 -14.22 15.73
N LYS A 143 -37.28 -13.06 16.38
CA LYS A 143 -37.60 -12.99 17.81
C LYS A 143 -38.81 -13.87 18.23
N PRO A 144 -39.95 -13.88 17.50
CA PRO A 144 -41.05 -14.78 17.86
C PRO A 144 -40.68 -16.24 17.76
N LYS A 145 -39.90 -16.64 16.74
CA LYS A 145 -39.43 -18.01 16.53
C LYS A 145 -38.52 -18.47 17.67
N VAL A 146 -37.57 -17.62 18.06
CA VAL A 146 -36.65 -17.92 19.18
C VAL A 146 -37.37 -18.01 20.50
N ARG A 147 -38.32 -17.11 20.76
CA ARG A 147 -39.13 -17.14 21.99
C ARG A 147 -40.05 -18.34 22.11
N ALA A 148 -40.47 -18.90 21.00
CA ALA A 148 -41.31 -20.12 20.96
C ALA A 148 -40.50 -21.42 21.15
N MET A 149 -39.17 -21.35 21.17
CA MET A 149 -38.33 -22.54 21.35
C MET A 149 -38.47 -23.13 22.76
N PRO A 150 -38.54 -24.46 22.89
CA PRO A 150 -38.42 -25.11 24.18
C PRO A 150 -37.12 -24.74 24.89
N GLY A 151 -37.20 -24.27 26.13
CA GLY A 151 -36.04 -23.84 26.91
C GLY A 151 -35.63 -22.37 26.68
N ALA A 152 -36.37 -21.59 25.90
CA ALA A 152 -36.10 -20.17 25.76
C ALA A 152 -36.22 -19.42 27.11
N PRO A 153 -35.26 -18.55 27.47
CA PRO A 153 -35.26 -17.87 28.76
C PRO A 153 -36.39 -16.84 28.91
N ALA A 154 -37.00 -16.80 30.06
CA ALA A 154 -37.99 -15.77 30.37
C ALA A 154 -37.33 -14.38 30.51
N ASN A 155 -38.03 -13.34 30.04
CA ASN A 155 -37.51 -11.96 30.12
C ASN A 155 -37.36 -11.44 31.56
N SER A 156 -38.05 -12.02 32.51
CA SER A 156 -37.95 -11.68 33.94
C SER A 156 -36.65 -12.13 34.62
N LEU A 157 -35.89 -13.00 33.98
CA LEU A 157 -34.64 -13.49 34.57
C LEU A 157 -33.58 -12.38 34.66
N PRO A 158 -32.67 -12.42 35.65
CA PRO A 158 -31.46 -11.59 35.66
C PRO A 158 -30.65 -11.77 34.36
N MET A 159 -30.00 -10.72 33.89
CA MET A 159 -29.32 -10.72 32.59
C MET A 159 -28.26 -11.83 32.44
N SER A 160 -27.50 -12.12 33.51
CA SER A 160 -26.50 -13.18 33.50
C SER A 160 -27.11 -14.58 33.31
N GLN A 161 -28.26 -14.85 33.93
CA GLN A 161 -28.95 -16.13 33.76
C GLN A 161 -29.59 -16.20 32.38
N TYR A 162 -30.24 -15.10 31.94
CA TYR A 162 -30.78 -15.01 30.58
C TYR A 162 -29.75 -15.32 29.51
N GLN A 163 -28.59 -14.67 29.59
CA GLN A 163 -27.47 -14.87 28.65
C GLN A 163 -26.99 -16.33 28.66
N SER A 164 -26.75 -16.90 29.84
CA SER A 164 -26.25 -18.28 29.96
C SER A 164 -27.21 -19.30 29.34
N ILE A 165 -28.52 -19.14 29.57
CA ILE A 165 -29.54 -20.01 28.97
C ILE A 165 -29.60 -19.81 27.46
N MET A 166 -29.54 -18.57 26.99
CA MET A 166 -29.60 -18.25 25.56
C MET A 166 -28.38 -18.80 24.84
N ASP A 167 -27.15 -18.66 25.40
CA ASP A 167 -25.90 -19.19 24.82
C ASP A 167 -25.95 -20.73 24.73
N SER A 168 -26.50 -21.39 25.76
CA SER A 168 -26.74 -22.84 25.76
C SER A 168 -27.74 -23.27 24.69
N LEU A 169 -28.81 -22.50 24.52
CA LEU A 169 -29.84 -22.77 23.53
C LEU A 169 -29.28 -22.65 22.09
N ILE A 170 -28.50 -21.61 21.83
CA ILE A 170 -27.83 -21.41 20.54
C ILE A 170 -26.85 -22.57 20.29
N ALA A 171 -26.01 -22.91 21.27
CA ALA A 171 -25.01 -23.99 21.13
C ALA A 171 -25.65 -25.37 20.89
N SER A 172 -26.86 -25.60 21.44
CA SER A 172 -27.58 -26.86 21.27
C SER A 172 -28.39 -26.94 19.96
N ASN A 173 -28.60 -25.83 19.26
CA ASN A 173 -29.44 -25.75 18.06
C ASN A 173 -28.74 -24.93 16.94
N PRO A 174 -27.50 -25.23 16.55
CA PRO A 174 -26.72 -24.38 15.63
C PRO A 174 -27.39 -24.26 14.26
N ASP A 175 -27.94 -25.33 13.71
CA ASP A 175 -28.56 -25.34 12.38
C ASP A 175 -29.79 -24.42 12.33
N PHE A 176 -30.60 -24.43 13.40
CA PHE A 176 -31.77 -23.55 13.50
C PHE A 176 -31.33 -22.08 13.50
N PHE A 177 -30.35 -21.71 14.33
CA PHE A 177 -29.89 -20.32 14.38
C PHE A 177 -29.19 -19.89 13.08
N ASN A 178 -28.41 -20.77 12.46
CA ASN A 178 -27.81 -20.51 11.16
C ASN A 178 -28.88 -20.23 10.10
N GLN A 179 -29.93 -21.02 10.05
CA GLN A 179 -31.06 -20.80 9.13
C GLN A 179 -31.75 -19.46 9.38
N LEU A 180 -31.96 -19.09 10.66
CA LEU A 180 -32.51 -17.77 11.00
C LEU A 180 -31.63 -16.62 10.49
N HIS A 181 -30.33 -16.77 10.58
CA HIS A 181 -29.37 -15.79 10.06
C HIS A 181 -29.39 -15.70 8.53
N GLU A 182 -29.54 -16.82 7.83
CA GLU A 182 -29.67 -16.84 6.35
C GLU A 182 -30.97 -16.19 5.90
N ASP A 183 -32.08 -16.57 6.49
CA ASP A 183 -33.40 -15.96 6.24
C ASP A 183 -33.37 -14.46 6.48
N ASN A 184 -32.69 -14.02 7.57
CA ASN A 184 -32.60 -12.62 7.91
C ASN A 184 -31.73 -11.83 6.91
N ARG A 185 -30.64 -12.39 6.41
CA ARG A 185 -29.83 -11.79 5.33
C ARG A 185 -30.64 -11.56 4.06
N SER A 186 -31.44 -12.56 3.68
CA SER A 186 -32.37 -12.47 2.55
C SER A 186 -33.37 -11.34 2.73
N ASN A 187 -34.01 -11.26 3.91
CA ASN A 187 -34.93 -10.19 4.24
C ASN A 187 -34.30 -8.80 4.22
N VAL A 188 -33.03 -8.67 4.66
CA VAL A 188 -32.27 -7.41 4.58
C VAL A 188 -32.08 -6.98 3.13
N SER A 189 -31.73 -7.91 2.24
CA SER A 189 -31.57 -7.61 0.82
C SER A 189 -32.86 -7.08 0.19
N ILE A 190 -34.01 -7.70 0.51
CA ILE A 190 -35.33 -7.27 0.04
C ILE A 190 -35.70 -5.87 0.58
N ALA A 191 -35.52 -5.66 1.88
CA ALA A 191 -35.86 -4.38 2.51
C ALA A 191 -34.99 -3.23 1.98
N THR A 192 -33.67 -3.46 1.80
CA THR A 192 -32.75 -2.44 1.28
C THR A 192 -33.03 -2.10 -0.18
N ALA A 193 -33.38 -3.07 -1.01
CA ALA A 193 -33.79 -2.84 -2.39
C ALA A 193 -35.10 -2.03 -2.44
N SER A 194 -36.10 -2.38 -1.61
CA SER A 194 -37.38 -1.67 -1.54
C SER A 194 -37.21 -0.22 -1.11
N ASP A 195 -36.35 0.05 -0.13
CA ASP A 195 -36.08 1.43 0.33
C ASP A 195 -35.30 2.26 -0.70
N ALA A 196 -34.36 1.62 -1.43
CA ALA A 196 -33.54 2.30 -2.42
C ALA A 196 -34.32 2.64 -3.71
N LEU A 197 -35.21 1.76 -4.14
CA LEU A 197 -35.89 1.82 -5.44
C LEU A 197 -37.36 2.17 -5.34
N GLY A 198 -37.99 2.12 -4.14
CA GLY A 198 -39.42 2.31 -3.93
C GLY A 198 -40.20 1.01 -4.15
N ALA A 199 -41.31 1.09 -4.90
CA ALA A 199 -42.08 -0.11 -5.26
C ALA A 199 -41.27 -0.90 -6.32
N VAL A 200 -40.68 -2.04 -5.93
CA VAL A 200 -39.79 -2.84 -6.76
C VAL A 200 -40.51 -4.02 -7.41
N THR A 201 -40.16 -4.26 -8.67
CA THR A 201 -40.46 -5.52 -9.37
C THR A 201 -39.46 -6.60 -8.92
N ILE A 202 -39.80 -7.86 -9.21
CA ILE A 202 -38.87 -8.99 -8.94
C ILE A 202 -37.53 -8.77 -9.69
N GLU A 203 -37.59 -8.31 -10.94
CA GLU A 203 -36.41 -8.06 -11.77
C GLU A 203 -35.51 -6.98 -11.19
N GLU A 204 -36.07 -5.87 -10.69
CA GLU A 204 -35.31 -4.80 -10.01
C GLU A 204 -34.68 -5.29 -8.70
N LEU A 205 -35.39 -6.14 -7.94
CA LEU A 205 -34.87 -6.76 -6.73
C LEU A 205 -33.69 -7.68 -7.02
N GLU A 206 -33.81 -8.52 -8.05
CA GLU A 206 -32.75 -9.41 -8.50
C GLU A 206 -31.54 -8.61 -9.01
N SER A 207 -31.74 -7.58 -9.81
CA SER A 207 -30.69 -6.69 -10.28
C SER A 207 -29.96 -6.00 -9.13
N PHE A 208 -30.69 -5.52 -8.11
CA PHE A 208 -30.11 -4.92 -6.93
C PHE A 208 -29.28 -5.93 -6.12
N ALA A 209 -29.79 -7.12 -5.90
CA ALA A 209 -29.08 -8.19 -5.19
C ALA A 209 -27.83 -8.65 -5.96
N ASN A 210 -27.91 -8.73 -7.29
CA ASN A 210 -26.83 -9.16 -8.17
C ASN A 210 -25.59 -8.25 -8.12
N GLN A 211 -25.72 -6.99 -7.70
CA GLN A 211 -24.58 -6.07 -7.55
C GLN A 211 -23.48 -6.59 -6.60
N LEU A 212 -23.81 -7.47 -5.66
CA LEU A 212 -22.87 -8.09 -4.74
C LEU A 212 -22.66 -9.59 -4.98
N ILE A 213 -23.24 -10.16 -6.04
CA ILE A 213 -23.08 -11.56 -6.41
C ILE A 213 -22.00 -11.69 -7.50
N PRO A 214 -20.83 -12.26 -7.16
CA PRO A 214 -19.73 -12.40 -8.12
C PRO A 214 -20.14 -13.16 -9.39
N GLY A 215 -19.69 -12.66 -10.55
CA GLY A 215 -19.96 -13.27 -11.86
C GLY A 215 -21.17 -12.69 -12.60
N THR A 216 -22.01 -11.90 -11.93
CA THR A 216 -23.12 -11.18 -12.59
C THR A 216 -22.62 -9.95 -13.34
N SER A 217 -23.41 -9.46 -14.31
CA SER A 217 -23.11 -8.23 -15.06
C SER A 217 -23.11 -7.00 -14.16
N GLU A 218 -24.04 -6.96 -13.20
CA GLU A 218 -24.22 -5.89 -12.23
C GLU A 218 -23.01 -5.79 -11.29
N PHE A 219 -22.53 -6.93 -10.78
CA PHE A 219 -21.32 -7.00 -9.96
C PHE A 219 -20.10 -6.48 -10.75
N ASN A 220 -19.94 -6.95 -11.99
CA ASN A 220 -18.79 -6.53 -12.81
C ASN A 220 -18.87 -5.06 -13.18
N SER A 221 -20.08 -4.53 -13.46
CA SER A 221 -20.29 -3.11 -13.73
C SER A 221 -19.94 -2.25 -12.51
N LEU A 222 -20.43 -2.61 -11.32
CA LEU A 222 -20.15 -1.89 -10.08
C LEU A 222 -18.66 -1.97 -9.73
N LYS A 223 -18.03 -3.17 -9.82
CA LYS A 223 -16.60 -3.34 -9.60
C LYS A 223 -15.78 -2.45 -10.54
N ASN A 224 -16.08 -2.47 -11.84
CA ASN A 224 -15.35 -1.67 -12.82
C ASN A 224 -15.52 -0.16 -12.57
N HIS A 225 -16.71 0.28 -12.18
CA HIS A 225 -16.93 1.67 -11.77
C HIS A 225 -16.04 2.05 -10.58
N ILE A 226 -16.06 1.27 -9.50
CA ILE A 226 -15.27 1.53 -8.28
C ILE A 226 -13.77 1.49 -8.57
N THR A 227 -13.29 0.50 -9.33
CA THR A 227 -11.84 0.36 -9.63
C THR A 227 -11.33 1.34 -10.68
N SER A 228 -12.19 1.96 -11.47
CA SER A 228 -11.82 3.02 -12.43
C SER A 228 -11.91 4.42 -11.85
N THR A 229 -12.67 4.61 -10.78
CA THR A 229 -12.84 5.89 -10.10
C THR A 229 -11.72 6.11 -9.08
N LEU A 230 -11.18 7.34 -9.00
CA LEU A 230 -10.12 7.67 -8.05
C LEU A 230 -10.54 7.48 -6.60
N PHE A 231 -9.58 7.13 -5.76
CA PHE A 231 -9.80 6.97 -4.32
C PHE A 231 -10.38 8.25 -3.69
N THR A 232 -9.94 9.41 -4.14
CA THR A 232 -10.42 10.73 -3.70
C THR A 232 -11.83 11.08 -4.18
N GLU A 233 -12.33 10.37 -5.20
CA GLU A 233 -13.66 10.55 -5.78
C GLU A 233 -14.66 9.48 -5.35
N GLY A 234 -14.30 8.65 -4.38
CA GLY A 234 -15.14 7.60 -3.85
C GLY A 234 -14.90 6.21 -4.43
N GLY A 235 -13.96 6.06 -5.38
CA GLY A 235 -13.51 4.77 -5.90
C GLY A 235 -12.35 4.18 -5.12
N SER A 236 -11.62 3.26 -5.74
CA SER A 236 -10.47 2.57 -5.14
C SER A 236 -9.19 2.66 -5.97
N ARG A 237 -9.21 3.38 -7.10
CA ARG A 237 -8.06 3.54 -7.99
C ARG A 237 -7.03 4.48 -7.41
N PHE A 238 -5.75 4.08 -7.50
CA PHE A 238 -4.62 4.97 -7.26
C PHE A 238 -4.30 5.81 -8.49
N TYR A 239 -3.74 6.97 -8.22
CA TYR A 239 -3.07 7.76 -9.24
C TYR A 239 -1.65 8.03 -8.76
N ASP A 240 -0.67 7.63 -9.53
CA ASP A 240 0.73 7.99 -9.33
C ASP A 240 1.38 8.20 -10.70
N LYS A 241 1.88 9.40 -10.93
CA LYS A 241 2.72 9.79 -12.08
C LYS A 241 3.91 10.57 -11.59
N SER A 242 4.57 10.02 -10.57
CA SER A 242 5.73 10.64 -9.93
C SER A 242 6.97 10.55 -10.81
N ALA A 243 7.89 11.49 -10.60
CA ALA A 243 9.19 11.44 -11.26
C ALA A 243 10.33 11.79 -10.32
N LEU A 244 11.49 11.19 -10.59
CA LEU A 244 12.77 11.50 -9.98
C LEU A 244 13.73 11.97 -11.06
N TYR A 245 14.37 13.12 -10.84
CA TYR A 245 15.48 13.62 -11.63
C TYR A 245 16.74 13.61 -10.78
N HIS A 246 17.82 13.07 -11.32
CA HIS A 246 19.09 12.97 -10.61
C HIS A 246 20.25 13.35 -11.52
N THR A 247 21.19 14.11 -10.98
CA THR A 247 22.49 14.34 -11.62
C THR A 247 23.59 14.15 -10.61
N GLN A 248 24.70 13.59 -11.05
CA GLN A 248 25.91 13.43 -10.25
C GLN A 248 27.17 13.51 -11.11
N GLY A 249 28.24 13.93 -10.50
CA GLY A 249 29.54 13.93 -11.14
C GLY A 249 30.67 13.78 -10.12
N GLU A 250 31.77 13.25 -10.59
CA GLU A 250 32.99 13.10 -9.80
C GLU A 250 34.21 13.39 -10.68
N ARG A 251 35.20 14.02 -10.08
CA ARG A 251 36.53 14.19 -10.66
C ARG A 251 37.60 13.54 -9.78
N THR A 252 38.47 12.78 -10.41
CA THR A 252 39.63 12.11 -9.80
C THR A 252 40.89 12.83 -10.21
N PHE A 253 41.77 13.07 -9.26
CA PHE A 253 43.12 13.62 -9.45
C PHE A 253 44.11 12.59 -8.92
N THR A 254 45.01 12.15 -9.79
CA THR A 254 46.08 11.23 -9.42
C THR A 254 47.39 11.98 -9.49
N TYR A 255 48.20 11.89 -8.46
CA TYR A 255 49.49 12.54 -8.32
C TYR A 255 50.63 11.53 -8.45
N ASP A 256 51.82 12.01 -8.83
CA ASP A 256 52.99 11.17 -9.06
C ASP A 256 53.45 10.40 -7.82
N ASN A 257 53.16 10.91 -6.62
CA ASN A 257 53.44 10.23 -5.35
C ASN A 257 52.43 9.13 -5.00
N GLY A 258 51.52 8.76 -5.91
CA GLY A 258 50.49 7.76 -5.70
C GLY A 258 49.25 8.22 -4.92
N ALA A 259 49.19 9.50 -4.53
CA ALA A 259 48.00 10.05 -3.89
C ALA A 259 46.88 10.21 -4.91
N VAL A 260 45.67 9.82 -4.51
CA VAL A 260 44.44 9.98 -5.29
C VAL A 260 43.46 10.84 -4.52
N PHE A 261 42.98 11.93 -5.11
CA PHE A 261 41.93 12.76 -4.60
C PHE A 261 40.71 12.64 -5.49
N ARG A 262 39.52 12.53 -4.84
CA ARG A 262 38.22 12.55 -5.52
C ARG A 262 37.39 13.67 -4.94
N ILE A 263 36.67 14.39 -5.80
CA ILE A 263 35.67 15.36 -5.43
C ILE A 263 34.46 15.15 -6.30
N GLY A 264 33.31 15.11 -5.70
CA GLY A 264 32.07 14.89 -6.42
C GLY A 264 30.86 15.46 -5.71
N GLY A 265 29.75 15.44 -6.42
CA GLY A 265 28.48 15.88 -5.89
C GLY A 265 27.32 15.32 -6.66
N ASN A 266 26.14 15.42 -6.05
CA ASN A 266 24.90 14.99 -6.65
C ASN A 266 23.76 15.96 -6.31
N PHE A 267 22.77 15.98 -7.17
CA PHE A 267 21.50 16.66 -6.93
C PHE A 267 20.34 15.74 -7.32
N ARG A 268 19.29 15.72 -6.51
CA ARG A 268 18.04 15.00 -6.75
C ARG A 268 16.86 15.93 -6.62
N LEU A 269 15.90 15.76 -7.52
CA LEU A 269 14.60 16.41 -7.47
C LEU A 269 13.52 15.34 -7.58
N TYR A 270 12.73 15.21 -6.53
CA TYR A 270 11.53 14.37 -6.52
C TYR A 270 10.32 15.25 -6.83
N THR A 271 9.48 14.78 -7.73
CA THR A 271 8.22 15.42 -8.11
C THR A 271 7.08 14.43 -7.99
N PRO A 272 6.64 14.12 -6.76
CA PRO A 272 5.48 13.25 -6.56
C PRO A 272 4.23 13.88 -7.19
N LYS A 273 3.38 13.03 -7.80
CA LYS A 273 2.12 13.44 -8.40
C LYS A 273 1.10 12.34 -8.23
N SER A 274 0.23 12.47 -7.23
CA SER A 274 -0.73 11.45 -6.82
C SER A 274 -2.19 11.86 -6.94
N ALA A 275 -2.49 13.08 -7.35
CA ALA A 275 -3.86 13.62 -7.39
C ALA A 275 -4.62 13.42 -6.06
N GLY A 276 -3.92 13.53 -4.94
CA GLY A 276 -4.48 13.36 -3.60
C GLY A 276 -4.64 11.91 -3.13
N THR A 277 -4.32 10.91 -3.95
CA THR A 277 -4.49 9.50 -3.56
C THR A 277 -3.41 9.01 -2.60
N ILE A 278 -2.23 9.64 -2.59
CA ILE A 278 -1.09 9.31 -1.72
C ILE A 278 -0.63 10.55 -0.94
N PHE A 279 -0.48 11.69 -1.61
CA PHE A 279 -0.02 12.95 -1.04
C PHE A 279 -1.12 14.02 -1.17
N SER A 280 -1.04 15.09 -0.37
CA SER A 280 -1.96 16.22 -0.44
C SER A 280 -1.64 17.17 -1.62
N ASP A 281 -1.52 16.62 -2.82
CA ASP A 281 -1.19 17.33 -4.07
C ASP A 281 -2.44 17.64 -4.92
N THR A 282 -3.51 18.03 -4.25
CA THR A 282 -4.78 18.45 -4.88
C THR A 282 -4.82 19.95 -5.14
N ALA A 283 -5.82 20.40 -5.91
CA ALA A 283 -6.13 21.80 -6.17
C ALA A 283 -4.93 22.63 -6.69
N GLY A 284 -4.07 22.04 -7.52
CA GLY A 284 -2.92 22.70 -8.11
C GLY A 284 -1.69 22.79 -7.21
N THR A 285 -1.73 22.16 -6.04
CA THR A 285 -0.56 22.06 -5.15
C THR A 285 0.51 21.18 -5.78
N VAL A 286 1.72 21.73 -5.97
CA VAL A 286 2.88 21.00 -6.47
C VAL A 286 3.80 20.68 -5.31
N ILE A 287 3.98 19.38 -5.06
CA ILE A 287 4.93 18.90 -4.05
C ILE A 287 6.26 18.61 -4.72
N THR A 288 7.34 19.11 -4.14
CA THR A 288 8.69 18.75 -4.55
C THR A 288 9.57 18.48 -3.33
N ASN A 289 10.55 17.61 -3.51
CA ASN A 289 11.61 17.43 -2.51
C ASN A 289 12.97 17.48 -3.22
N ARG A 290 13.87 18.31 -2.69
CA ARG A 290 15.20 18.54 -3.26
C ARG A 290 16.27 18.05 -2.30
N GLU A 291 17.28 17.41 -2.87
CA GLU A 291 18.42 16.90 -2.12
C GLU A 291 19.69 17.17 -2.89
N ALA A 292 20.72 17.67 -2.20
CA ALA A 292 22.05 17.90 -2.75
C ALA A 292 23.10 17.33 -1.81
N GLY A 293 24.14 16.74 -2.40
CA GLY A 293 25.28 16.20 -1.65
C GLY A 293 26.59 16.58 -2.31
N LEU A 294 27.59 16.89 -1.48
CA LEU A 294 28.97 17.10 -1.89
C LEU A 294 29.89 16.16 -1.10
N TYR A 295 30.86 15.59 -1.75
CA TYR A 295 31.83 14.74 -1.08
C TYR A 295 33.24 14.93 -1.63
N GLY A 296 34.19 14.61 -0.78
CA GLY A 296 35.61 14.55 -1.15
C GLY A 296 36.29 13.38 -0.46
N GLY A 297 37.31 12.86 -1.10
CA GLY A 297 38.09 11.72 -0.59
C GLY A 297 39.52 11.82 -0.98
N TRP A 298 40.36 11.30 -0.09
CA TRP A 298 41.79 11.10 -0.31
C TRP A 298 42.17 9.65 -0.04
N GLU A 299 43.06 9.13 -0.85
CA GLU A 299 43.59 7.78 -0.75
C GLU A 299 45.06 7.79 -1.13
N GLN A 300 45.87 7.08 -0.36
CA GLN A 300 47.28 6.91 -0.67
C GLN A 300 47.82 5.59 -0.14
N SER A 301 48.67 4.97 -0.93
CA SER A 301 49.43 3.78 -0.55
C SER A 301 50.87 4.16 -0.09
N PHE A 302 51.33 3.43 0.93
CA PHE A 302 52.65 3.57 1.55
C PHE A 302 53.29 2.20 1.71
N ILE A 303 54.62 2.17 1.96
CA ILE A 303 55.35 0.95 2.32
C ILE A 303 55.20 -0.10 1.19
N ASP A 304 55.60 0.27 -0.05
CA ASP A 304 55.46 -0.60 -1.22
C ASP A 304 54.05 -1.21 -1.35
N GLU A 305 53.01 -0.36 -1.29
CA GLU A 305 51.60 -0.70 -1.39
C GLU A 305 51.04 -1.56 -0.24
N ARG A 306 51.84 -1.85 0.79
CA ARG A 306 51.38 -2.66 1.94
C ARG A 306 50.46 -1.92 2.88
N LEU A 307 50.56 -0.61 3.00
CA LEU A 307 49.70 0.24 3.83
C LEU A 307 48.92 1.18 2.94
N LYS A 308 47.62 1.04 2.90
CA LYS A 308 46.71 1.93 2.19
C LYS A 308 45.89 2.71 3.21
N LEU A 309 45.95 4.03 3.15
CA LEU A 309 45.16 4.94 3.96
C LEU A 309 44.11 5.63 3.10
N SER A 310 42.91 5.81 3.62
CA SER A 310 41.89 6.63 2.98
C SER A 310 41.10 7.46 3.99
N ALA A 311 40.71 8.66 3.58
CA ALA A 311 39.85 9.55 4.30
C ALA A 311 38.78 10.11 3.35
N THR A 312 37.53 10.11 3.77
CA THR A 312 36.42 10.66 2.98
C THR A 312 35.53 11.53 3.86
N GLY A 313 34.95 12.55 3.30
CA GLY A 313 33.94 13.38 3.93
C GLY A 313 32.81 13.66 2.97
N ARG A 314 31.58 13.61 3.46
CA ARG A 314 30.38 13.92 2.70
C ARG A 314 29.47 14.84 3.48
N VAL A 315 28.84 15.78 2.78
CA VAL A 315 27.80 16.66 3.32
C VAL A 315 26.56 16.48 2.44
N ASP A 316 25.44 16.14 3.06
CA ASP A 316 24.15 16.01 2.39
C ASP A 316 23.16 17.02 2.97
N LYS A 317 22.38 17.67 2.12
CA LYS A 317 21.30 18.58 2.47
C LYS A 317 20.04 18.20 1.72
N ASN A 318 19.05 17.77 2.49
CA ASN A 318 17.68 17.61 2.00
C ASN A 318 16.85 18.87 2.30
N GLN A 319 15.85 19.15 1.49
CA GLN A 319 14.96 20.30 1.66
C GLN A 319 14.33 20.37 3.07
N ASN A 320 13.94 19.21 3.63
CA ASN A 320 13.16 19.10 4.86
C ASN A 320 14.03 18.83 6.10
N PHE A 321 15.32 18.49 5.94
CA PHE A 321 16.21 18.11 7.03
C PHE A 321 17.43 19.02 7.10
N ARG A 322 18.04 19.12 8.26
CA ARG A 322 19.33 19.82 8.44
C ARG A 322 20.43 19.12 7.63
N ALA A 323 21.49 19.86 7.34
CA ALA A 323 22.68 19.28 6.71
C ALA A 323 23.29 18.20 7.59
N LEU A 324 23.67 17.10 6.96
CA LEU A 324 24.27 15.93 7.60
C LEU A 324 25.72 15.80 7.10
N VAL A 325 26.66 15.55 8.02
CA VAL A 325 28.07 15.38 7.72
C VAL A 325 28.50 13.95 8.06
N SER A 326 29.04 13.25 7.10
CA SER A 326 29.46 11.84 7.19
C SER A 326 30.96 11.71 6.92
N PRO A 327 31.84 11.79 7.94
CA PRO A 327 33.25 11.49 7.79
C PRO A 327 33.52 9.98 7.85
N ALA A 328 34.52 9.51 7.12
CA ALA A 328 35.05 8.16 7.25
C ALA A 328 36.55 8.13 7.01
N VAL A 329 37.25 7.30 7.77
CA VAL A 329 38.66 7.00 7.59
C VAL A 329 38.87 5.50 7.59
N SER A 330 39.80 5.01 6.80
CA SER A 330 40.17 3.61 6.84
C SER A 330 41.68 3.40 6.60
N SER A 331 42.18 2.31 7.19
CA SER A 331 43.53 1.81 7.01
C SER A 331 43.47 0.34 6.60
N VAL A 332 44.21 -0.04 5.58
CA VAL A 332 44.36 -1.43 5.15
C VAL A 332 45.86 -1.75 5.16
N TYR A 333 46.25 -2.76 5.95
CA TYR A 333 47.64 -3.21 6.02
C TYR A 333 47.76 -4.66 5.61
N LYS A 334 48.72 -4.94 4.72
CA LYS A 334 49.04 -6.25 4.21
C LYS A 334 50.45 -6.63 4.67
N ALA A 335 50.55 -7.52 5.65
CA ALA A 335 51.84 -7.85 6.29
C ALA A 335 52.80 -8.57 5.34
N THR A 336 52.28 -9.45 4.46
CA THR A 336 53.02 -10.14 3.41
C THR A 336 52.16 -10.26 2.16
N GLU A 337 52.75 -10.54 1.00
CA GLU A 337 52.00 -10.73 -0.26
C GLU A 337 50.97 -11.87 -0.17
N LYS A 338 51.25 -12.88 0.66
CA LYS A 338 50.37 -14.06 0.86
C LYS A 338 49.40 -13.94 2.03
N SER A 339 49.50 -12.87 2.84
CA SER A 339 48.60 -12.69 4.00
C SER A 339 47.31 -12.00 3.63
N ASN A 340 46.23 -12.34 4.33
CA ASN A 340 45.00 -11.54 4.28
C ASN A 340 45.26 -10.13 4.84
N PRO A 341 44.73 -9.08 4.20
CA PRO A 341 44.90 -7.72 4.68
C PRO A 341 44.17 -7.48 5.99
N PHE A 342 44.80 -6.82 6.94
CA PHE A 342 44.15 -6.29 8.14
C PHE A 342 43.52 -4.94 7.79
N ARG A 343 42.19 -4.79 8.09
CA ARG A 343 41.47 -3.54 7.84
C ARG A 343 40.96 -2.95 9.16
N LEU A 344 41.22 -1.67 9.34
CA LEU A 344 40.61 -0.85 10.38
C LEU A 344 39.84 0.28 9.71
N SER A 345 38.57 0.46 10.06
CA SER A 345 37.77 1.56 9.53
C SER A 345 36.94 2.21 10.64
N PHE A 346 36.81 3.52 10.55
CA PHE A 346 35.92 4.33 11.38
C PHE A 346 35.03 5.17 10.47
N SER A 347 33.75 5.20 10.75
CA SER A 347 32.80 6.07 10.08
C SER A 347 31.77 6.58 11.06
N LYS A 348 31.34 7.81 10.88
CA LYS A 348 30.20 8.39 11.61
C LYS A 348 29.03 8.51 10.65
N CYS A 349 27.97 7.73 10.89
CA CYS A 349 26.69 7.90 10.22
C CYS A 349 25.86 8.89 11.06
N PRO A 350 25.47 10.04 10.54
CA PRO A 350 24.53 10.92 11.24
C PRO A 350 23.12 10.31 11.17
N PHE A 351 22.51 10.11 12.32
CA PHE A 351 21.09 9.76 12.44
C PHE A 351 20.22 11.01 12.47
#